data_329212c7e422b03fef644f113917d67c
#
_entry.id   329212c7e422b03fef644f113917d67c
#
_cell.length_a   1.000
_cell.length_b   1.000
_cell.length_c   1.000
_cell.angle_alpha   90.00
_cell.angle_beta   90.00
_cell.angle_gamma   90.00
#
_symmetry.space_group_name_H-M   'P 1'
#
loop_
_entity.id
_entity.type
_entity.pdbx_description
1 polymer ?
#
loop_
_entity_poly.entity_id
_entity_poly.type
_entity_poly.pdbx_seq_one_letter_code
_entity_poly.pdbx_strand_id
1 'polypeptide(L)'
;MCFSRGLERRYQTETRLQRREFLTAMGIGGSLIYNLFLITDWLILRDVFVYVAIGRLCLITPMFIIMLILARRLASRRAMESTAAVATVLCSLMPMVVMIYSESPYQIFYQLGMLLIMVYCTMIQQLPLRHAAAALSCMLIIQLVTTYIADFADFVIWQANALLFVSTVMLLLMASYFLERASRLSYLFALRGRLLQVQLLEFARTDALTRLFNRRYQDEVLTSVWERARKKPANVAIILLDIDHFKSYNDNYGHPQGDVCLKLLCKAIQQSANDGGAVAFRFGGEEVLVLMNADAGQATKMAETLKATVAALKLPHPALGENAHVTISLGVASGIAPLITYDTLISAADNALYAAKHAGRNCVFCQP
;
A
#
# COMPACT_ATOMS: atom_id res chain seq x y z
N MET A 1 -13.53 -0.25 18.01
CA MET A 1 -12.25 -0.92 17.69
C MET A 1 -11.15 0.14 17.78
N CYS A 2 -10.21 -0.03 18.71
CA CYS A 2 -9.08 0.90 18.85
C CYS A 2 -7.81 0.24 18.31
N PHE A 3 -7.06 0.95 17.49
CA PHE A 3 -5.74 0.52 17.05
C PHE A 3 -4.70 0.78 18.15
N SER A 4 -3.59 0.02 18.14
CA SER A 4 -2.40 0.39 18.89
C SER A 4 -1.87 1.76 18.43
N ARG A 5 -1.13 2.48 19.26
CA ARG A 5 -0.62 3.84 18.91
C ARG A 5 0.16 3.87 17.59
N GLY A 6 0.97 2.84 17.33
CA GLY A 6 1.74 2.74 16.07
C GLY A 6 0.84 2.55 14.84
N LEU A 7 -0.10 1.61 14.91
CA LEU A 7 -1.03 1.32 13.82
C LEU A 7 -1.98 2.51 13.58
N GLU A 8 -2.42 3.21 14.63
CA GLU A 8 -3.26 4.40 14.52
C GLU A 8 -2.52 5.53 13.76
N ARG A 9 -1.25 5.78 14.09
CA ARG A 9 -0.42 6.77 13.35
C ARG A 9 -0.31 6.39 11.87
N ARG A 10 -0.02 5.12 11.59
CA ARG A 10 0.10 4.61 10.23
C ARG A 10 -1.21 4.76 9.45
N TYR A 11 -2.33 4.34 10.04
CA TYR A 11 -3.66 4.50 9.46
C TYR A 11 -3.96 5.96 9.11
N GLN A 12 -3.71 6.89 10.06
CA GLN A 12 -3.95 8.32 9.84
C GLN A 12 -3.07 8.90 8.74
N THR A 13 -1.81 8.47 8.64
CA THR A 13 -0.88 8.97 7.63
C THR A 13 -1.20 8.42 6.24
N GLU A 14 -1.39 7.11 6.11
CA GLU A 14 -1.63 6.45 4.82
C GLU A 14 -2.99 6.85 4.22
N THR A 15 -4.02 7.04 5.04
CA THR A 15 -5.37 7.40 4.56
C THR A 15 -5.63 8.91 4.49
N ARG A 16 -4.66 9.76 4.87
CA ARG A 16 -4.83 11.22 4.96
C ARG A 16 -5.21 11.84 3.62
N LEU A 17 -4.52 11.50 2.56
CA LEU A 17 -4.75 12.08 1.24
C LEU A 17 -6.14 11.72 0.71
N GLN A 18 -6.48 10.44 0.75
CA GLN A 18 -7.80 9.95 0.35
C GLN A 18 -8.92 10.59 1.16
N ARG A 19 -8.71 10.75 2.48
CA ARG A 19 -9.68 11.40 3.37
C ARG A 19 -9.87 12.88 3.04
N ARG A 20 -8.79 13.58 2.70
CA ARG A 20 -8.85 14.98 2.26
C ARG A 20 -9.66 15.16 0.99
N GLU A 21 -9.42 14.33 -0.01
CA GLU A 21 -10.16 14.37 -1.27
C GLU A 21 -11.64 14.05 -1.05
N PHE A 22 -11.92 13.02 -0.26
CA PHE A 22 -13.28 12.65 0.11
C PHE A 22 -14.03 13.79 0.81
N LEU A 23 -13.47 14.38 1.87
CA LEU A 23 -14.12 15.49 2.60
C LEU A 23 -14.30 16.72 1.72
N THR A 24 -13.38 16.97 0.79
CA THR A 24 -13.52 18.07 -0.16
C THR A 24 -14.67 17.83 -1.15
N ALA A 25 -14.75 16.63 -1.74
CA ALA A 25 -15.82 16.30 -2.67
C ALA A 25 -17.20 16.33 -1.99
N MET A 26 -17.29 15.73 -0.78
CA MET A 26 -18.53 15.76 0.01
C MET A 26 -18.88 17.19 0.43
N GLY A 27 -17.90 18.01 0.79
CA GLY A 27 -18.13 19.41 1.13
C GLY A 27 -18.68 20.22 -0.05
N ILE A 28 -18.13 20.08 -1.25
CA ILE A 28 -18.65 20.76 -2.45
C ILE A 28 -20.09 20.31 -2.72
N GLY A 29 -20.34 18.99 -2.73
CA GLY A 29 -21.69 18.44 -2.96
C GLY A 29 -22.69 18.91 -1.91
N GLY A 30 -22.29 18.88 -0.62
CA GLY A 30 -23.13 19.38 0.48
C GLY A 30 -23.44 20.87 0.37
N SER A 31 -22.47 21.70 -0.03
CA SER A 31 -22.69 23.14 -0.25
C SER A 31 -23.69 23.41 -1.41
N LEU A 32 -23.61 22.63 -2.48
CA LEU A 32 -24.57 22.74 -3.59
C LEU A 32 -25.98 22.38 -3.14
N ILE A 33 -26.15 21.25 -2.44
CA ILE A 33 -27.45 20.82 -1.92
C ILE A 33 -27.97 21.85 -0.90
N TYR A 34 -27.12 22.36 -0.01
CA TYR A 34 -27.50 23.37 0.98
C TYR A 34 -28.07 24.64 0.32
N ASN A 35 -27.45 25.09 -0.78
CA ASN A 35 -27.94 26.26 -1.52
C ASN A 35 -29.18 25.97 -2.37
N LEU A 36 -29.43 24.70 -2.75
CA LEU A 36 -30.66 24.31 -3.46
C LEU A 36 -31.91 24.61 -2.61
N PHE A 37 -31.79 24.57 -1.26
CA PHE A 37 -32.88 24.94 -0.37
C PHE A 37 -33.30 26.40 -0.47
N LEU A 38 -32.57 27.30 -1.15
CA LEU A 38 -33.03 28.64 -1.46
C LEU A 38 -34.33 28.64 -2.29
N ILE A 39 -34.57 27.58 -3.09
CA ILE A 39 -35.83 27.43 -3.83
C ILE A 39 -37.01 27.21 -2.86
N THR A 40 -36.82 26.35 -1.86
CA THR A 40 -37.86 26.13 -0.85
C THR A 40 -38.03 27.36 0.06
N ASP A 41 -36.94 28.06 0.38
CA ASP A 41 -36.97 29.31 1.16
C ASP A 41 -37.81 30.36 0.44
N TRP A 42 -37.63 30.51 -0.88
CA TRP A 42 -38.42 31.44 -1.70
C TRP A 42 -39.93 31.07 -1.76
N LEU A 43 -40.24 29.76 -1.80
CA LEU A 43 -41.63 29.29 -1.89
C LEU A 43 -42.35 29.38 -0.53
N ILE A 44 -41.68 29.11 0.56
CA ILE A 44 -42.32 28.88 1.88
C ILE A 44 -42.12 30.08 2.85
N LEU A 45 -40.99 30.81 2.73
CA LEU A 45 -40.57 31.85 3.68
C LEU A 45 -40.55 33.25 3.02
N ARG A 46 -41.61 33.64 2.39
CA ARG A 46 -41.65 34.95 1.69
C ARG A 46 -41.40 36.14 2.61
N ASP A 47 -41.77 36.03 3.88
CA ASP A 47 -41.61 37.02 4.94
C ASP A 47 -40.17 37.33 5.25
N VAL A 48 -39.33 36.30 5.32
CA VAL A 48 -37.90 36.42 5.71
C VAL A 48 -36.91 36.02 4.59
N PHE A 49 -37.39 35.71 3.39
CA PHE A 49 -36.58 35.16 2.28
C PHE A 49 -35.31 35.96 1.99
N VAL A 50 -35.39 37.28 1.91
CA VAL A 50 -34.24 38.14 1.58
C VAL A 50 -33.15 38.01 2.64
N TYR A 51 -33.51 37.97 3.91
CA TYR A 51 -32.55 37.82 5.01
C TYR A 51 -31.92 36.44 5.01
N VAL A 52 -32.71 35.38 4.74
CA VAL A 52 -32.26 34.01 4.64
C VAL A 52 -31.30 33.83 3.46
N ALA A 53 -31.63 34.39 2.30
CA ALA A 53 -30.79 34.35 1.09
C ALA A 53 -29.44 35.07 1.32
N ILE A 54 -29.46 36.26 1.91
CA ILE A 54 -28.24 36.97 2.30
C ILE A 54 -27.41 36.15 3.28
N GLY A 55 -28.01 35.62 4.33
CA GLY A 55 -27.33 34.78 5.33
C GLY A 55 -26.68 33.53 4.71
N ARG A 56 -27.40 32.82 3.81
CA ARG A 56 -26.86 31.66 3.14
C ARG A 56 -25.73 31.99 2.15
N LEU A 57 -25.98 32.97 1.26
CA LEU A 57 -25.04 33.24 0.16
C LEU A 57 -23.85 34.12 0.61
N CYS A 58 -24.08 35.09 1.49
CA CYS A 58 -23.02 36.04 1.89
C CYS A 58 -22.30 35.67 3.18
N LEU A 59 -22.89 34.81 4.03
CA LEU A 59 -22.28 34.43 5.31
C LEU A 59 -21.90 32.94 5.34
N ILE A 60 -22.90 32.04 5.25
CA ILE A 60 -22.66 30.60 5.47
C ILE A 60 -21.86 29.98 4.32
N THR A 61 -22.21 30.26 3.07
CA THR A 61 -21.54 29.66 1.89
C THR A 61 -20.07 30.10 1.78
N PRO A 62 -19.71 31.40 1.89
CA PRO A 62 -18.31 31.82 1.90
C PRO A 62 -17.52 31.24 3.08
N MET A 63 -18.10 31.22 4.27
CA MET A 63 -17.50 30.63 5.46
C MET A 63 -17.21 29.12 5.24
N PHE A 64 -18.16 28.40 4.63
CA PHE A 64 -17.98 26.99 4.30
C PHE A 64 -16.87 26.77 3.27
N ILE A 65 -16.79 27.63 2.24
CA ILE A 65 -15.71 27.60 1.24
C ILE A 65 -14.35 27.88 1.90
N ILE A 66 -14.26 28.87 2.80
CA ILE A 66 -13.04 29.17 3.55
C ILE A 66 -12.62 27.96 4.38
N MET A 67 -13.55 27.29 5.07
CA MET A 67 -13.25 26.08 5.83
C MET A 67 -12.81 24.92 4.97
N LEU A 68 -13.36 24.74 3.76
CA LEU A 68 -12.89 23.75 2.80
C LEU A 68 -11.45 24.02 2.34
N ILE A 69 -11.13 25.29 2.05
CA ILE A 69 -9.76 25.70 1.69
C ILE A 69 -8.81 25.46 2.86
N LEU A 70 -9.22 25.82 4.08
CA LEU A 70 -8.43 25.58 5.28
C LEU A 70 -8.17 24.10 5.49
N ALA A 71 -9.20 23.26 5.39
CA ALA A 71 -9.10 21.81 5.53
C ALA A 71 -8.09 21.20 4.54
N ARG A 72 -8.01 21.72 3.31
CA ARG A 72 -7.02 21.29 2.31
C ARG A 72 -5.59 21.60 2.73
N ARG A 73 -5.35 22.70 3.47
CA ARG A 73 -4.02 23.12 3.94
C ARG A 73 -3.57 22.43 5.22
N LEU A 74 -4.50 21.81 5.95
CA LEU A 74 -4.20 21.17 7.22
C LEU A 74 -3.38 19.88 7.03
N ALA A 75 -2.29 19.76 7.77
CA ALA A 75 -1.40 18.61 7.74
C ALA A 75 -1.95 17.39 8.50
N SER A 76 -2.87 17.60 9.45
CA SER A 76 -3.42 16.56 10.32
C SER A 76 -4.82 16.14 9.86
N ARG A 77 -5.04 14.82 9.73
CA ARG A 77 -6.36 14.25 9.45
C ARG A 77 -7.39 14.67 10.52
N ARG A 78 -7.00 14.66 11.81
CA ARG A 78 -7.89 15.07 12.89
C ARG A 78 -8.32 16.53 12.76
N ALA A 79 -7.40 17.41 12.44
CA ALA A 79 -7.73 18.83 12.24
C ALA A 79 -8.71 19.03 11.08
N MET A 80 -8.54 18.30 9.95
CA MET A 80 -9.49 18.34 8.84
C MET A 80 -10.91 17.88 9.26
N GLU A 81 -10.99 16.79 10.01
CA GLU A 81 -12.26 16.24 10.51
C GLU A 81 -12.94 17.19 11.52
N SER A 82 -12.17 17.84 12.41
CA SER A 82 -12.68 18.87 13.31
C SER A 82 -13.21 20.09 12.55
N THR A 83 -12.47 20.56 11.54
CA THR A 83 -12.91 21.70 10.71
C THR A 83 -14.21 21.37 9.96
N ALA A 84 -14.34 20.16 9.42
CA ALA A 84 -15.55 19.70 8.76
C ALA A 84 -16.74 19.62 9.74
N ALA A 85 -16.53 19.13 10.96
CA ALA A 85 -17.54 19.06 12.00
C ALA A 85 -18.05 20.47 12.39
N VAL A 86 -17.12 21.41 12.63
CA VAL A 86 -17.46 22.79 12.95
C VAL A 86 -18.25 23.47 11.83
N ALA A 87 -17.79 23.30 10.57
CA ALA A 87 -18.49 23.83 9.41
C ALA A 87 -19.96 23.35 9.34
N THR A 88 -20.18 22.05 9.60
CA THR A 88 -21.52 21.45 9.54
C THR A 88 -22.41 21.96 10.69
N VAL A 89 -21.87 22.15 11.91
CA VAL A 89 -22.60 22.76 13.03
C VAL A 89 -23.00 24.21 12.71
N LEU A 90 -22.09 24.97 12.10
CA LEU A 90 -22.42 26.36 11.71
C LEU A 90 -23.49 26.44 10.62
N CYS A 91 -23.52 25.48 9.68
CA CYS A 91 -24.61 25.38 8.69
C CYS A 91 -25.98 25.11 9.35
N SER A 92 -26.01 24.45 10.53
CA SER A 92 -27.25 24.16 11.23
C SER A 92 -27.87 25.36 11.96
N LEU A 93 -27.15 26.47 12.09
CA LEU A 93 -27.69 27.70 12.71
C LEU A 93 -28.75 28.38 11.85
N MET A 94 -28.64 28.28 10.52
CA MET A 94 -29.57 28.97 9.61
C MET A 94 -31.02 28.48 9.71
N PRO A 95 -31.31 27.18 9.67
CA PRO A 95 -32.65 26.68 9.96
C PRO A 95 -33.22 27.17 11.30
N MET A 96 -32.36 27.32 12.31
CA MET A 96 -32.77 27.78 13.63
C MET A 96 -33.15 29.26 13.64
N VAL A 97 -32.40 30.12 12.98
CA VAL A 97 -32.72 31.53 12.81
C VAL A 97 -34.07 31.68 12.10
N VAL A 98 -34.32 30.92 11.05
CA VAL A 98 -35.59 30.90 10.33
C VAL A 98 -36.76 30.56 11.28
N MET A 99 -36.59 29.52 12.11
CA MET A 99 -37.63 29.08 13.02
C MET A 99 -38.00 30.12 14.10
N ILE A 100 -37.08 31.03 14.45
CA ILE A 100 -37.33 32.05 15.46
C ILE A 100 -38.01 33.29 14.83
N TYR A 101 -37.66 33.65 13.63
CA TYR A 101 -38.01 34.96 13.05
C TYR A 101 -39.09 34.92 11.96
N SER A 102 -39.42 33.76 11.40
CA SER A 102 -40.49 33.65 10.38
C SER A 102 -41.85 33.53 11.02
N GLU A 103 -42.82 34.23 10.47
CA GLU A 103 -44.24 34.11 10.83
C GLU A 103 -45.01 33.15 9.88
N SER A 104 -44.29 32.50 8.97
CA SER A 104 -44.87 31.54 8.05
C SER A 104 -45.46 30.32 8.75
N PRO A 105 -46.67 29.87 8.45
CA PRO A 105 -47.25 28.65 9.03
C PRO A 105 -46.46 27.38 8.69
N TYR A 106 -45.57 27.48 7.69
CA TYR A 106 -44.75 26.37 7.23
C TYR A 106 -43.35 26.33 7.86
N GLN A 107 -43.01 27.26 8.76
CA GLN A 107 -41.70 27.34 9.42
C GLN A 107 -41.30 26.04 10.15
N ILE A 108 -42.27 25.27 10.63
CA ILE A 108 -42.06 23.99 11.34
C ILE A 108 -41.31 22.95 10.44
N PHE A 109 -41.48 23.01 9.12
CA PHE A 109 -40.79 22.12 8.19
C PHE A 109 -39.28 22.32 8.18
N TYR A 110 -38.76 23.44 8.69
CA TYR A 110 -37.32 23.69 8.81
C TYR A 110 -36.61 22.78 9.84
N GLN A 111 -37.38 22.13 10.73
CA GLN A 111 -36.88 21.06 11.59
C GLN A 111 -36.35 19.87 10.74
N LEU A 112 -36.96 19.58 9.59
CA LEU A 112 -36.49 18.56 8.65
C LEU A 112 -35.12 18.91 8.07
N GLY A 113 -34.85 20.21 7.85
CA GLY A 113 -33.54 20.69 7.44
C GLY A 113 -32.43 20.34 8.45
N MET A 114 -32.71 20.44 9.74
CA MET A 114 -31.79 20.03 10.80
C MET A 114 -31.49 18.52 10.75
N LEU A 115 -32.52 17.67 10.56
CA LEU A 115 -32.32 16.22 10.43
C LEU A 115 -31.43 15.89 9.22
N LEU A 116 -31.65 16.58 8.09
CA LEU A 116 -30.80 16.38 6.90
C LEU A 116 -29.34 16.76 7.16
N ILE A 117 -29.07 17.84 7.91
CA ILE A 117 -27.71 18.25 8.27
C ILE A 117 -27.07 17.21 9.20
N MET A 118 -27.82 16.66 10.17
CA MET A 118 -27.34 15.60 11.07
C MET A 118 -27.00 14.31 10.29
N VAL A 119 -27.86 13.91 9.34
CA VAL A 119 -27.61 12.76 8.46
C VAL A 119 -26.39 13.02 7.58
N TYR A 120 -26.28 14.22 7.00
CA TYR A 120 -25.12 14.60 6.19
C TYR A 120 -23.80 14.49 6.98
N CYS A 121 -23.76 14.96 8.21
CA CYS A 121 -22.61 14.88 9.11
C CYS A 121 -22.11 13.44 9.29
N THR A 122 -23.03 12.51 9.47
CA THR A 122 -22.70 11.13 9.85
C THR A 122 -22.58 10.20 8.63
N MET A 123 -23.54 10.25 7.71
CA MET A 123 -23.62 9.31 6.57
C MET A 123 -22.82 9.77 5.36
N ILE A 124 -22.86 11.06 5.05
CA ILE A 124 -22.21 11.60 3.84
C ILE A 124 -20.76 11.99 4.14
N GLN A 125 -20.53 12.83 5.16
CA GLN A 125 -19.17 13.21 5.57
C GLN A 125 -18.42 12.06 6.29
N GLN A 126 -19.15 11.09 6.83
CA GLN A 126 -18.61 9.94 7.58
C GLN A 126 -17.62 10.40 8.65
N LEU A 127 -18.01 11.38 9.46
CA LEU A 127 -17.16 11.85 10.55
C LEU A 127 -16.91 10.73 11.55
N PRO A 128 -15.67 10.60 12.08
CA PRO A 128 -15.36 9.65 13.14
C PRO A 128 -16.23 9.89 14.36
N LEU A 129 -16.55 8.82 15.08
CA LEU A 129 -17.49 8.83 16.21
C LEU A 129 -17.30 10.00 17.19
N ARG A 130 -16.04 10.35 17.48
CA ARG A 130 -15.75 11.47 18.42
C ARG A 130 -16.20 12.81 17.88
N HIS A 131 -15.93 13.09 16.60
CA HIS A 131 -16.33 14.34 15.94
C HIS A 131 -17.82 14.36 15.66
N ALA A 132 -18.39 13.23 15.26
CA ALA A 132 -19.84 13.06 15.07
C ALA A 132 -20.59 13.27 16.38
N ALA A 133 -20.13 12.69 17.49
CA ALA A 133 -20.75 12.86 18.80
C ALA A 133 -20.74 14.33 19.24
N ALA A 134 -19.61 15.02 19.11
CA ALA A 134 -19.52 16.44 19.47
C ALA A 134 -20.46 17.31 18.61
N ALA A 135 -20.46 17.08 17.26
CA ALA A 135 -21.30 17.83 16.35
C ALA A 135 -22.79 17.58 16.57
N LEU A 136 -23.20 16.31 16.70
CA LEU A 136 -24.60 15.93 16.91
C LEU A 136 -25.13 16.41 18.28
N SER A 137 -24.31 16.34 19.34
CA SER A 137 -24.71 16.87 20.65
C SER A 137 -24.90 18.39 20.61
N CYS A 138 -24.01 19.10 19.92
CA CYS A 138 -24.13 20.54 19.74
C CYS A 138 -25.39 20.89 18.91
N MET A 139 -25.64 20.20 17.80
CA MET A 139 -26.86 20.39 17.00
C MET A 139 -28.13 20.04 17.76
N LEU A 140 -28.12 18.98 18.59
CA LEU A 140 -29.24 18.61 19.42
C LEU A 140 -29.58 19.72 20.46
N ILE A 141 -28.56 20.23 21.13
CA ILE A 141 -28.75 21.33 22.09
C ILE A 141 -29.33 22.56 21.38
N ILE A 142 -28.76 22.95 20.23
CA ILE A 142 -29.27 24.07 19.44
C ILE A 142 -30.74 23.83 19.09
N GLN A 143 -31.09 22.63 18.60
CA GLN A 143 -32.46 22.27 18.23
C GLN A 143 -33.43 22.39 19.42
N LEU A 144 -33.07 21.81 20.55
CA LEU A 144 -33.94 21.82 21.75
C LEU A 144 -34.16 23.23 22.28
N VAL A 145 -33.11 24.04 22.34
CA VAL A 145 -33.18 25.43 22.81
C VAL A 145 -34.03 26.27 21.86
N THR A 146 -33.79 26.14 20.53
CA THR A 146 -34.53 26.91 19.55
C THR A 146 -36.01 26.58 19.53
N THR A 147 -36.40 25.31 19.60
CA THR A 147 -37.80 24.89 19.61
C THR A 147 -38.51 25.29 20.91
N TYR A 148 -37.76 25.40 22.01
CA TYR A 148 -38.29 25.93 23.26
C TYR A 148 -38.55 27.44 23.20
N ILE A 149 -37.59 28.22 22.63
CA ILE A 149 -37.70 29.70 22.53
C ILE A 149 -38.78 30.10 21.52
N ALA A 150 -38.91 29.37 20.42
CA ALA A 150 -39.86 29.70 19.36
C ALA A 150 -41.32 29.44 19.71
N ASP A 151 -41.61 28.82 20.86
CA ASP A 151 -42.95 28.59 21.46
C ASP A 151 -43.99 28.02 20.47
N PHE A 152 -43.55 27.12 19.58
CA PHE A 152 -44.36 26.61 18.47
C PHE A 152 -45.49 25.70 18.84
N ALA A 153 -45.47 25.15 20.07
CA ALA A 153 -46.35 24.04 20.39
C ALA A 153 -46.49 23.88 21.89
N ASP A 154 -47.62 23.28 22.29
CA ASP A 154 -47.81 22.82 23.64
C ASP A 154 -46.61 21.98 24.14
N PHE A 155 -46.37 22.05 25.46
CA PHE A 155 -45.27 21.34 26.11
C PHE A 155 -45.19 19.83 25.74
N VAL A 156 -46.34 19.18 25.52
CA VAL A 156 -46.44 17.78 25.11
C VAL A 156 -45.85 17.55 23.73
N ILE A 157 -46.13 18.45 22.77
CA ILE A 157 -45.59 18.37 21.39
C ILE A 157 -44.09 18.64 21.40
N TRP A 158 -43.63 19.59 22.22
CA TRP A 158 -42.21 19.84 22.42
C TRP A 158 -41.48 18.61 22.96
N GLN A 159 -42.03 17.91 23.95
CA GLN A 159 -41.48 16.67 24.51
C GLN A 159 -41.38 15.56 23.43
N ALA A 160 -42.43 15.35 22.64
CA ALA A 160 -42.48 14.37 21.59
C ALA A 160 -41.37 14.66 20.51
N ASN A 161 -41.24 15.93 20.16
CA ASN A 161 -40.21 16.40 19.23
C ASN A 161 -38.80 16.20 19.79
N ALA A 162 -38.57 16.53 21.07
CA ALA A 162 -37.31 16.29 21.75
C ALA A 162 -36.93 14.80 21.75
N LEU A 163 -37.89 13.92 22.01
CA LEU A 163 -37.65 12.46 21.96
C LEU A 163 -37.30 11.98 20.56
N LEU A 164 -37.93 12.53 19.52
CA LEU A 164 -37.61 12.23 18.12
C LEU A 164 -36.15 12.60 17.80
N PHE A 165 -35.69 13.80 18.17
CA PHE A 165 -34.33 14.24 17.91
C PHE A 165 -33.29 13.46 18.72
N VAL A 166 -33.56 13.17 19.99
CA VAL A 166 -32.70 12.33 20.84
C VAL A 166 -32.56 10.94 20.26
N SER A 167 -33.66 10.29 19.87
CA SER A 167 -33.61 8.96 19.25
C SER A 167 -32.88 8.97 17.92
N THR A 168 -33.05 10.02 17.10
CA THR A 168 -32.32 10.21 15.86
C THR A 168 -30.79 10.33 16.08
N VAL A 169 -30.40 11.15 17.08
CA VAL A 169 -28.98 11.28 17.44
C VAL A 169 -28.41 9.94 17.89
N MET A 170 -29.11 9.17 18.69
CA MET A 170 -28.68 7.82 19.11
C MET A 170 -28.47 6.88 17.90
N LEU A 171 -29.43 6.85 16.96
CA LEU A 171 -29.30 6.06 15.73
C LEU A 171 -28.12 6.49 14.87
N LEU A 172 -27.91 7.80 14.71
CA LEU A 172 -26.81 8.34 13.92
C LEU A 172 -25.45 8.10 14.59
N LEU A 173 -25.35 8.12 15.92
CA LEU A 173 -24.13 7.73 16.64
C LEU A 173 -23.81 6.24 16.46
N MET A 174 -24.85 5.40 16.53
CA MET A 174 -24.68 3.97 16.26
C MET A 174 -24.20 3.73 14.83
N ALA A 175 -24.78 4.40 13.85
CA ALA A 175 -24.35 4.33 12.45
C ALA A 175 -22.92 4.83 12.26
N SER A 176 -22.55 5.96 12.87
CA SER A 176 -21.17 6.48 12.84
C SER A 176 -20.16 5.48 13.43
N TYR A 177 -20.52 4.82 14.52
CA TYR A 177 -19.69 3.75 15.11
C TYR A 177 -19.46 2.59 14.15
N PHE A 178 -20.51 2.10 13.50
CA PHE A 178 -20.37 0.99 12.54
C PHE A 178 -19.61 1.40 11.28
N LEU A 179 -19.82 2.60 10.75
CA LEU A 179 -19.09 3.13 9.60
C LEU A 179 -17.58 3.28 9.92
N GLU A 180 -17.23 3.82 11.09
CA GLU A 180 -15.84 3.91 11.52
C GLU A 180 -15.21 2.53 11.68
N ARG A 181 -15.95 1.58 12.29
CA ARG A 181 -15.50 0.20 12.45
C ARG A 181 -15.28 -0.48 11.09
N ALA A 182 -16.20 -0.31 10.15
CA ALA A 182 -16.08 -0.86 8.80
C ALA A 182 -14.86 -0.29 8.05
N SER A 183 -14.65 1.02 8.11
CA SER A 183 -13.49 1.69 7.52
C SER A 183 -12.16 1.17 8.10
N ARG A 184 -12.09 0.97 9.42
CA ARG A 184 -10.90 0.42 10.09
C ARG A 184 -10.63 -1.03 9.71
N LEU A 185 -11.67 -1.85 9.61
CA LEU A 185 -11.57 -3.25 9.16
C LEU A 185 -11.12 -3.33 7.70
N SER A 186 -11.70 -2.54 6.82
CA SER A 186 -11.30 -2.47 5.42
C SER A 186 -9.80 -2.13 5.26
N TYR A 187 -9.30 -1.19 6.04
CA TYR A 187 -7.87 -0.87 6.07
C TYR A 187 -7.00 -2.06 6.50
N LEU A 188 -7.42 -2.80 7.54
CA LEU A 188 -6.69 -4.00 7.99
C LEU A 188 -6.66 -5.10 6.92
N PHE A 189 -7.78 -5.35 6.25
CA PHE A 189 -7.84 -6.31 5.17
C PHE A 189 -6.94 -5.92 3.98
N ALA A 190 -6.95 -4.63 3.61
CA ALA A 190 -6.06 -4.12 2.57
C ALA A 190 -4.57 -4.25 2.96
N LEU A 191 -4.22 -3.98 4.23
CA LEU A 191 -2.86 -4.15 4.74
C LEU A 191 -2.43 -5.62 4.73
N ARG A 192 -3.29 -6.53 5.20
CA ARG A 192 -3.03 -7.98 5.18
C ARG A 192 -2.87 -8.48 3.74
N GLY A 193 -3.72 -8.03 2.83
CA GLY A 193 -3.61 -8.40 1.41
C GLY A 193 -2.26 -8.01 0.81
N ARG A 194 -1.78 -6.79 1.09
CA ARG A 194 -0.45 -6.34 0.64
C ARG A 194 0.68 -7.18 1.21
N LEU A 195 0.63 -7.55 2.50
CA LEU A 195 1.66 -8.39 3.13
C LEU A 195 1.69 -9.80 2.54
N LEU A 196 0.51 -10.40 2.32
CA LEU A 196 0.41 -11.72 1.68
C LEU A 196 0.93 -11.68 0.25
N GLN A 197 0.65 -10.61 -0.50
CA GLN A 197 1.15 -10.44 -1.87
C GLN A 197 2.68 -10.38 -1.90
N VAL A 198 3.32 -9.66 -0.97
CA VAL A 198 4.78 -9.62 -0.85
C VAL A 198 5.34 -11.01 -0.56
N GLN A 199 4.75 -11.75 0.39
CA GLN A 199 5.17 -13.12 0.70
C GLN A 199 5.03 -14.06 -0.50
N LEU A 200 3.93 -13.98 -1.25
CA LEU A 200 3.73 -14.78 -2.45
C LEU A 200 4.77 -14.45 -3.53
N LEU A 201 5.13 -13.19 -3.70
CA LEU A 201 6.19 -12.77 -4.64
C LEU A 201 7.56 -13.31 -4.22
N GLU A 202 7.89 -13.31 -2.92
CA GLU A 202 9.13 -13.90 -2.42
C GLU A 202 9.17 -15.42 -2.66
N PHE A 203 8.09 -16.14 -2.37
CA PHE A 203 7.99 -17.57 -2.71
C PHE A 203 8.10 -17.83 -4.21
N ALA A 204 7.54 -16.94 -5.05
CA ALA A 204 7.61 -17.08 -6.50
C ALA A 204 8.98 -16.75 -7.11
N ARG A 205 9.93 -16.16 -6.35
CA ARG A 205 11.27 -15.75 -6.80
C ARG A 205 12.37 -16.74 -6.49
N THR A 206 12.15 -17.64 -5.55
CA THR A 206 13.16 -18.61 -5.12
C THR A 206 12.84 -20.01 -5.62
N ASP A 207 13.88 -20.79 -5.88
CA ASP A 207 13.77 -22.22 -6.15
C ASP A 207 13.47 -23.00 -4.86
N ALA A 208 12.48 -23.88 -4.90
CA ALA A 208 12.01 -24.59 -3.72
C ALA A 208 13.06 -25.54 -3.11
N LEU A 209 13.93 -26.14 -3.96
CA LEU A 209 14.92 -27.10 -3.53
C LEU A 209 16.18 -26.40 -2.98
N THR A 210 16.75 -25.47 -3.76
CA THR A 210 18.07 -24.90 -3.50
C THR A 210 18.02 -23.58 -2.74
N ARG A 211 16.88 -22.91 -2.70
CA ARG A 211 16.67 -21.57 -2.13
C ARG A 211 17.44 -20.45 -2.85
N LEU A 212 18.15 -20.73 -3.91
CA LEU A 212 18.64 -19.72 -4.84
C LEU A 212 17.47 -19.01 -5.51
N PHE A 213 17.70 -17.86 -6.07
CA PHE A 213 16.72 -17.25 -6.96
C PHE A 213 16.45 -18.13 -8.18
N ASN A 214 15.20 -18.22 -8.62
CA ASN A 214 14.82 -19.04 -9.76
C ASN A 214 15.02 -18.30 -11.10
N ARG A 215 14.91 -19.04 -12.20
CA ARG A 215 15.09 -18.53 -13.56
C ARG A 215 14.17 -17.36 -13.90
N ARG A 216 12.91 -17.37 -13.43
CA ARG A 216 11.98 -16.25 -13.65
C ARG A 216 12.51 -14.96 -13.05
N TYR A 217 12.98 -15.01 -11.82
CA TYR A 217 13.53 -13.83 -11.15
C TYR A 217 14.87 -13.39 -11.74
N GLN A 218 15.68 -14.34 -12.28
CA GLN A 218 16.86 -14.04 -13.07
C GLN A 218 16.52 -13.14 -14.26
N ASP A 219 15.50 -13.49 -15.05
CA ASP A 219 15.09 -12.72 -16.23
C ASP A 219 14.62 -11.31 -15.86
N GLU A 220 13.87 -11.16 -14.74
CA GLU A 220 13.48 -9.86 -14.18
C GLU A 220 14.70 -9.01 -13.82
N VAL A 221 15.69 -9.60 -13.14
CA VAL A 221 16.90 -8.89 -12.68
C VAL A 221 17.77 -8.50 -13.89
N LEU A 222 18.01 -9.40 -14.84
CA LEU A 222 18.78 -9.12 -16.05
C LEU A 222 18.15 -7.97 -16.82
N THR A 223 16.85 -8.01 -17.10
CA THR A 223 16.13 -6.92 -17.77
C THR A 223 16.32 -5.60 -17.03
N SER A 224 16.16 -5.58 -15.74
CA SER A 224 16.33 -4.37 -14.89
C SER A 224 17.76 -3.82 -14.91
N VAL A 225 18.77 -4.68 -14.90
CA VAL A 225 20.19 -4.27 -15.00
C VAL A 225 20.46 -3.62 -16.34
N TRP A 226 20.02 -4.21 -17.45
CA TRP A 226 20.21 -3.66 -18.80
C TRP A 226 19.45 -2.37 -19.05
N GLU A 227 18.23 -2.24 -18.53
CA GLU A 227 17.47 -0.97 -18.57
C GLU A 227 18.17 0.17 -17.82
N ARG A 228 18.73 -0.11 -16.66
CA ARG A 228 19.52 0.87 -15.90
C ARG A 228 20.80 1.24 -16.65
N ALA A 229 21.47 0.27 -17.25
CA ALA A 229 22.70 0.47 -18.02
C ALA A 229 22.50 1.32 -19.27
N ARG A 230 21.29 1.38 -19.85
CA ARG A 230 20.96 2.33 -20.94
C ARG A 230 21.17 3.80 -20.53
N LYS A 231 20.97 4.12 -19.25
CA LYS A 231 21.17 5.48 -18.72
C LYS A 231 22.61 5.71 -18.27
N LYS A 232 23.25 4.68 -17.73
CA LYS A 232 24.63 4.73 -17.24
C LYS A 232 25.29 3.37 -17.53
N PRO A 233 26.10 3.28 -18.60
CA PRO A 233 26.82 2.05 -18.94
C PRO A 233 27.62 1.51 -17.76
N ALA A 234 27.61 0.20 -17.58
CA ALA A 234 28.27 -0.47 -16.46
C ALA A 234 28.88 -1.80 -16.92
N ASN A 235 30.00 -2.17 -16.32
CA ASN A 235 30.56 -3.50 -16.47
C ASN A 235 29.65 -4.51 -15.78
N VAL A 236 29.27 -5.55 -16.48
CA VAL A 236 28.47 -6.66 -16.00
C VAL A 236 29.18 -7.96 -16.36
N ALA A 237 29.21 -8.88 -15.40
CA ALA A 237 29.74 -10.22 -15.62
C ALA A 237 28.72 -11.28 -15.24
N ILE A 238 28.75 -12.37 -16.02
CA ILE A 238 27.99 -13.59 -15.78
C ILE A 238 28.96 -14.74 -15.58
N ILE A 239 28.74 -15.53 -14.53
CA ILE A 239 29.44 -16.77 -14.27
C ILE A 239 28.39 -17.88 -14.37
N LEU A 240 28.54 -18.80 -15.28
CA LEU A 240 27.79 -20.05 -15.34
C LEU A 240 28.62 -21.15 -14.70
N LEU A 241 28.03 -21.90 -13.81
CA LEU A 241 28.68 -23.05 -13.18
C LEU A 241 27.76 -24.28 -13.24
N ASP A 242 28.40 -25.42 -13.26
CA ASP A 242 27.77 -26.74 -13.35
C ASP A 242 28.53 -27.71 -12.46
N ILE A 243 27.79 -28.64 -11.82
CA ILE A 243 28.38 -29.64 -10.92
C ILE A 243 28.95 -30.80 -11.76
N ASP A 244 30.25 -31.02 -11.65
CA ASP A 244 30.94 -32.03 -12.40
C ASP A 244 30.44 -33.43 -12.07
N HIS A 245 30.09 -34.21 -13.12
CA HIS A 245 29.62 -35.59 -13.02
C HIS A 245 28.42 -35.81 -12.11
N PHE A 246 27.52 -34.80 -11.94
CA PHE A 246 26.39 -34.86 -11.03
C PHE A 246 25.42 -36.02 -11.36
N LYS A 247 25.29 -36.37 -12.65
CA LYS A 247 24.51 -37.53 -13.04
C LYS A 247 25.09 -38.82 -12.42
N SER A 248 26.42 -39.04 -12.53
CA SER A 248 27.08 -40.20 -11.90
C SER A 248 26.96 -40.21 -10.40
N TYR A 249 26.93 -39.04 -9.77
CA TYR A 249 26.65 -38.92 -8.34
C TYR A 249 25.23 -39.41 -8.01
N ASN A 250 24.21 -38.97 -8.76
CA ASN A 250 22.83 -39.40 -8.59
C ASN A 250 22.64 -40.91 -8.87
N ASP A 251 23.32 -41.41 -9.91
CA ASP A 251 23.25 -42.83 -10.27
C ASP A 251 23.83 -43.74 -9.15
N ASN A 252 24.81 -43.23 -8.40
CA ASN A 252 25.44 -43.97 -7.29
C ASN A 252 24.69 -43.85 -5.96
N TYR A 253 24.22 -42.61 -5.59
CA TYR A 253 23.62 -42.34 -4.29
C TYR A 253 22.10 -42.19 -4.31
N GLY A 254 21.49 -42.15 -5.48
CA GLY A 254 20.08 -41.85 -5.70
C GLY A 254 19.76 -40.35 -5.63
N HIS A 255 18.66 -39.97 -6.28
CA HIS A 255 18.19 -38.58 -6.37
C HIS A 255 18.02 -37.88 -5.02
N PRO A 256 17.51 -38.53 -3.94
CA PRO A 256 17.38 -37.86 -2.63
C PRO A 256 18.73 -37.36 -2.08
N GLN A 257 19.79 -38.13 -2.24
CA GLN A 257 21.12 -37.73 -1.79
C GLN A 257 21.74 -36.66 -2.70
N GLY A 258 21.47 -36.73 -4.02
CA GLY A 258 21.78 -35.66 -4.97
C GLY A 258 21.13 -34.33 -4.59
N ASP A 259 19.86 -34.34 -4.17
CA ASP A 259 19.16 -33.16 -3.66
C ASP A 259 19.82 -32.57 -2.42
N VAL A 260 20.31 -33.42 -1.50
CA VAL A 260 21.07 -32.97 -0.32
C VAL A 260 22.37 -32.31 -0.75
N CYS A 261 23.13 -32.96 -1.65
CA CYS A 261 24.38 -32.42 -2.21
C CYS A 261 24.12 -31.06 -2.86
N LEU A 262 23.13 -30.95 -3.75
CA LEU A 262 22.77 -29.72 -4.44
C LEU A 262 22.41 -28.60 -3.48
N LYS A 263 21.64 -28.89 -2.41
CA LYS A 263 21.31 -27.90 -1.35
C LYS A 263 22.54 -27.37 -0.65
N LEU A 264 23.49 -28.25 -0.29
CA LEU A 264 24.72 -27.84 0.41
C LEU A 264 25.59 -26.96 -0.50
N LEU A 265 25.77 -27.35 -1.75
CA LEU A 265 26.53 -26.59 -2.75
C LEU A 265 25.91 -25.23 -2.99
N CYS A 266 24.60 -25.18 -3.29
CA CYS A 266 23.89 -23.93 -3.57
C CYS A 266 23.91 -22.97 -2.38
N LYS A 267 23.81 -23.48 -1.14
CA LYS A 267 23.95 -22.66 0.08
C LYS A 267 25.33 -22.02 0.18
N ALA A 268 26.40 -22.77 -0.05
CA ALA A 268 27.77 -22.28 -0.02
C ALA A 268 28.05 -21.27 -1.12
N ILE A 269 27.57 -21.55 -2.34
CA ILE A 269 27.65 -20.66 -3.50
C ILE A 269 26.92 -19.35 -3.23
N GLN A 270 25.69 -19.40 -2.71
CA GLN A 270 24.89 -18.22 -2.36
C GLN A 270 25.58 -17.32 -1.36
N GLN A 271 26.14 -17.91 -0.29
CA GLN A 271 26.86 -17.15 0.73
C GLN A 271 28.09 -16.46 0.14
N SER A 272 28.92 -17.21 -0.60
CA SER A 272 30.14 -16.68 -1.23
C SER A 272 29.82 -15.59 -2.27
N ALA A 273 28.77 -15.77 -3.08
CA ALA A 273 28.32 -14.77 -4.04
C ALA A 273 27.84 -13.49 -3.34
N ASN A 274 27.04 -13.61 -2.28
CA ASN A 274 26.55 -12.46 -1.50
C ASN A 274 27.70 -11.67 -0.87
N ASP A 275 28.65 -12.35 -0.27
CA ASP A 275 29.85 -11.74 0.35
C ASP A 275 30.67 -10.95 -0.69
N GLY A 276 30.66 -11.40 -1.94
CA GLY A 276 31.30 -10.72 -3.07
C GLY A 276 30.42 -9.72 -3.83
N GLY A 277 29.22 -9.42 -3.34
CA GLY A 277 28.30 -8.46 -3.97
C GLY A 277 27.66 -8.96 -5.27
N ALA A 278 27.58 -10.29 -5.46
CA ALA A 278 26.98 -10.95 -6.61
C ALA A 278 25.64 -11.61 -6.23
N VAL A 279 24.84 -11.95 -7.23
CA VAL A 279 23.54 -12.60 -7.06
C VAL A 279 23.54 -13.94 -7.77
N ALA A 280 23.17 -15.01 -7.05
CA ALA A 280 23.15 -16.38 -7.56
C ALA A 280 21.70 -16.82 -7.90
N PHE A 281 21.55 -17.49 -9.03
CA PHE A 281 20.28 -18.00 -9.55
C PHE A 281 20.43 -19.47 -9.93
N ARG A 282 19.39 -20.27 -9.70
CA ARG A 282 19.30 -21.60 -10.28
C ARG A 282 18.90 -21.49 -11.75
N PHE A 283 19.82 -21.80 -12.65
CA PHE A 283 19.65 -21.67 -14.09
C PHE A 283 18.95 -22.88 -14.69
N GLY A 284 19.33 -24.08 -14.26
CA GLY A 284 18.78 -25.38 -14.68
C GLY A 284 18.97 -26.44 -13.57
N GLY A 285 18.85 -27.70 -13.86
CA GLY A 285 18.96 -28.83 -12.93
C GLY A 285 20.05 -28.66 -11.85
N GLU A 286 21.32 -28.83 -12.25
CA GLU A 286 22.50 -28.62 -11.43
C GLU A 286 23.29 -27.35 -11.80
N GLU A 287 22.74 -26.51 -12.68
CA GLU A 287 23.39 -25.30 -13.19
C GLU A 287 23.00 -24.08 -12.36
N VAL A 288 23.98 -23.25 -12.03
CA VAL A 288 23.80 -21.97 -11.34
C VAL A 288 24.41 -20.84 -12.16
N LEU A 289 23.66 -19.73 -12.26
CA LEU A 289 24.13 -18.48 -12.82
C LEU A 289 24.44 -17.49 -11.70
N VAL A 290 25.61 -16.87 -11.75
CA VAL A 290 25.98 -15.77 -10.85
C VAL A 290 26.16 -14.49 -11.65
N LEU A 291 25.45 -13.44 -11.27
CA LEU A 291 25.47 -12.12 -11.89
C LEU A 291 26.15 -11.13 -10.96
N MET A 292 27.07 -10.32 -11.50
CA MET A 292 27.72 -9.27 -10.73
C MET A 292 28.05 -8.03 -11.61
N ASN A 293 28.16 -6.88 -10.96
CA ASN A 293 28.66 -5.67 -11.59
C ASN A 293 30.19 -5.64 -11.46
N ALA A 294 30.88 -6.21 -12.44
CA ALA A 294 32.33 -6.41 -12.38
C ALA A 294 32.93 -6.49 -13.79
N ASP A 295 34.25 -6.27 -13.89
CA ASP A 295 35.04 -6.59 -15.04
C ASP A 295 35.43 -8.08 -15.08
N ALA A 296 36.11 -8.50 -16.16
CA ALA A 296 36.55 -9.88 -16.34
C ALA A 296 37.49 -10.36 -15.22
N GLY A 297 38.41 -9.52 -14.78
CA GLY A 297 39.35 -9.89 -13.72
C GLY A 297 38.68 -10.11 -12.35
N GLN A 298 37.75 -9.26 -12.00
CA GLN A 298 36.95 -9.39 -10.76
C GLN A 298 36.04 -10.62 -10.83
N ALA A 299 35.40 -10.86 -11.97
CA ALA A 299 34.53 -12.02 -12.20
C ALA A 299 35.29 -13.34 -12.14
N THR A 300 36.51 -13.39 -12.73
CA THR A 300 37.37 -14.58 -12.66
C THR A 300 37.79 -14.87 -11.21
N LYS A 301 38.14 -13.84 -10.42
CA LYS A 301 38.47 -14.01 -9.00
C LYS A 301 37.27 -14.56 -8.23
N MET A 302 36.05 -14.07 -8.51
CA MET A 302 34.82 -14.60 -7.91
C MET A 302 34.61 -16.07 -8.29
N ALA A 303 34.78 -16.43 -9.56
CA ALA A 303 34.65 -17.80 -10.02
C ALA A 303 35.66 -18.75 -9.32
N GLU A 304 36.92 -18.33 -9.17
CA GLU A 304 37.91 -19.09 -8.38
C GLU A 304 37.54 -19.22 -6.91
N THR A 305 37.00 -18.17 -6.31
CA THR A 305 36.49 -18.21 -4.93
C THR A 305 35.34 -19.20 -4.78
N LEU A 306 34.38 -19.20 -5.72
CA LEU A 306 33.26 -20.16 -5.73
C LEU A 306 33.78 -21.61 -5.87
N LYS A 307 34.73 -21.85 -6.77
CA LYS A 307 35.36 -23.16 -6.93
C LYS A 307 36.04 -23.62 -5.62
N ALA A 308 36.84 -22.75 -5.01
CA ALA A 308 37.50 -23.06 -3.75
C ALA A 308 36.51 -23.31 -2.61
N THR A 309 35.39 -22.52 -2.56
CA THR A 309 34.33 -22.72 -1.57
C THR A 309 33.67 -24.09 -1.70
N VAL A 310 33.38 -24.53 -2.92
CA VAL A 310 32.82 -25.87 -3.17
C VAL A 310 33.83 -26.96 -2.82
N ALA A 311 35.08 -26.83 -3.22
CA ALA A 311 36.13 -27.79 -2.90
C ALA A 311 36.35 -27.93 -1.39
N ALA A 312 36.21 -26.84 -0.61
CA ALA A 312 36.33 -26.84 0.84
C ALA A 312 35.25 -27.65 1.55
N LEU A 313 34.11 -27.92 0.92
CA LEU A 313 33.04 -28.77 1.49
C LEU A 313 33.45 -30.24 1.53
N LYS A 314 34.44 -30.67 0.75
CA LYS A 314 34.97 -32.04 0.69
C LYS A 314 33.87 -33.10 0.60
N LEU A 315 32.80 -32.83 -0.19
CA LEU A 315 31.71 -33.78 -0.39
C LEU A 315 32.21 -35.00 -1.17
N PRO A 316 32.12 -36.23 -0.65
CA PRO A 316 32.66 -37.43 -1.32
C PRO A 316 31.95 -37.69 -2.65
N HIS A 317 32.67 -38.11 -3.68
CA HIS A 317 32.12 -38.55 -4.96
C HIS A 317 32.66 -39.93 -5.34
N PRO A 318 32.25 -41.01 -4.67
CA PRO A 318 32.87 -42.34 -4.80
C PRO A 318 32.73 -42.95 -6.20
N ALA A 319 31.78 -42.51 -7.03
CA ALA A 319 31.73 -42.94 -8.43
C ALA A 319 32.94 -42.51 -9.25
N LEU A 320 33.76 -41.57 -8.75
CA LEU A 320 35.00 -41.11 -9.39
C LEU A 320 36.26 -41.63 -8.69
N GLY A 321 36.14 -42.41 -7.58
CA GLY A 321 37.26 -43.00 -6.82
C GLY A 321 37.12 -42.73 -5.33
N GLU A 322 37.83 -43.52 -4.48
CA GLU A 322 37.67 -43.48 -3.00
C GLU A 322 37.97 -42.11 -2.39
N ASN A 323 38.88 -41.32 -2.96
CA ASN A 323 39.24 -39.98 -2.45
C ASN A 323 38.72 -38.86 -3.34
N ALA A 324 37.81 -39.13 -4.28
CA ALA A 324 37.23 -38.09 -5.15
C ALA A 324 36.17 -37.27 -4.42
N HIS A 325 36.14 -36.00 -4.69
CA HIS A 325 35.16 -35.06 -4.15
C HIS A 325 34.37 -34.40 -5.27
N VAL A 326 33.19 -33.88 -4.91
CA VAL A 326 32.38 -33.08 -5.82
C VAL A 326 33.11 -31.80 -6.17
N THR A 327 33.19 -31.53 -7.48
CA THR A 327 33.80 -30.31 -8.04
C THR A 327 32.80 -29.59 -8.94
N ILE A 328 33.13 -28.37 -9.32
CA ILE A 328 32.37 -27.57 -10.29
C ILE A 328 33.25 -27.03 -11.39
N SER A 329 32.70 -26.94 -12.58
CA SER A 329 33.30 -26.22 -13.70
C SER A 329 32.61 -24.88 -13.87
N LEU A 330 33.33 -23.83 -14.22
CA LEU A 330 32.81 -22.47 -14.30
C LEU A 330 33.24 -21.81 -15.63
N GLY A 331 32.27 -21.17 -16.28
CA GLY A 331 32.49 -20.29 -17.42
C GLY A 331 32.19 -18.85 -17.05
N VAL A 332 33.10 -17.94 -17.40
CA VAL A 332 33.00 -16.52 -17.08
C VAL A 332 32.94 -15.72 -18.37
N ALA A 333 31.99 -14.79 -18.45
CA ALA A 333 31.92 -13.77 -19.48
C ALA A 333 31.64 -12.41 -18.90
N SER A 334 32.19 -11.35 -19.43
CA SER A 334 31.95 -9.98 -19.00
C SER A 334 31.84 -9.05 -20.21
N GLY A 335 31.11 -7.95 -19.99
CA GLY A 335 30.93 -6.94 -21.02
C GLY A 335 30.36 -5.65 -20.48
N ILE A 336 30.26 -4.65 -21.32
CA ILE A 336 29.67 -3.36 -20.97
C ILE A 336 28.20 -3.39 -21.39
N ALA A 337 27.29 -3.42 -20.41
CA ALA A 337 25.88 -3.18 -20.69
C ALA A 337 25.64 -1.67 -20.93
N PRO A 338 24.86 -1.26 -21.97
CA PRO A 338 24.04 -2.06 -22.86
C PRO A 338 24.68 -2.40 -24.22
N LEU A 339 26.00 -2.25 -24.37
CA LEU A 339 26.69 -2.50 -25.67
C LEU A 339 26.59 -3.96 -26.11
N ILE A 340 26.49 -4.87 -25.16
CA ILE A 340 26.21 -6.30 -25.37
C ILE A 340 24.86 -6.67 -24.77
N THR A 341 24.14 -7.62 -25.35
CA THR A 341 22.90 -8.14 -24.78
C THR A 341 23.21 -9.17 -23.69
N TYR A 342 22.28 -9.34 -22.72
CA TYR A 342 22.46 -10.39 -21.69
C TYR A 342 22.43 -11.79 -22.28
N ASP A 343 21.67 -12.03 -23.37
CA ASP A 343 21.64 -13.34 -24.06
C ASP A 343 23.00 -13.67 -24.69
N THR A 344 23.64 -12.68 -25.31
CA THR A 344 25.00 -12.85 -25.85
C THR A 344 25.99 -13.14 -24.72
N LEU A 345 25.86 -12.45 -23.59
CA LEU A 345 26.78 -12.64 -22.46
C LEU A 345 26.56 -14.01 -21.79
N ILE A 346 25.31 -14.48 -21.68
CA ILE A 346 24.98 -15.84 -21.18
C ILE A 346 25.60 -16.89 -22.15
N SER A 347 25.41 -16.71 -23.46
CA SER A 347 25.99 -17.63 -24.47
C SER A 347 27.52 -17.67 -24.42
N ALA A 348 28.17 -16.54 -24.17
CA ALA A 348 29.64 -16.48 -24.03
C ALA A 348 30.07 -17.23 -22.72
N ALA A 349 29.36 -17.07 -21.62
CA ALA A 349 29.63 -17.81 -20.38
C ALA A 349 29.39 -19.32 -20.54
N ASP A 350 28.38 -19.73 -21.31
CA ASP A 350 28.08 -21.14 -21.59
C ASP A 350 29.20 -21.76 -22.43
N ASN A 351 29.67 -21.07 -23.49
CA ASN A 351 30.84 -21.52 -24.30
C ASN A 351 32.10 -21.66 -23.43
N ALA A 352 32.33 -20.75 -22.51
CA ALA A 352 33.44 -20.85 -21.55
C ALA A 352 33.28 -22.05 -20.60
N LEU A 353 32.07 -22.28 -20.09
CA LEU A 353 31.74 -23.45 -19.24
C LEU A 353 31.96 -24.77 -20.01
N TYR A 354 31.53 -24.81 -21.27
CA TYR A 354 31.78 -25.96 -22.14
C TYR A 354 33.29 -26.21 -22.31
N ALA A 355 34.08 -25.16 -22.54
CA ALA A 355 35.54 -25.27 -22.60
C ALA A 355 36.14 -25.80 -21.29
N ALA A 356 35.66 -25.33 -20.16
CA ALA A 356 36.07 -25.82 -18.84
C ALA A 356 35.81 -27.32 -18.67
N LYS A 357 34.61 -27.77 -19.06
CA LYS A 357 34.27 -29.21 -19.04
C LYS A 357 35.16 -30.07 -19.93
N HIS A 358 35.56 -29.55 -21.09
CA HIS A 358 36.46 -30.24 -22.02
C HIS A 358 37.95 -30.20 -21.61
N ALA A 359 38.37 -29.18 -20.87
CA ALA A 359 39.71 -29.05 -20.36
C ALA A 359 40.05 -29.95 -19.15
N GLY A 360 39.12 -30.82 -18.75
CA GLY A 360 39.30 -31.76 -17.64
C GLY A 360 38.46 -31.45 -16.43
N ARG A 361 37.55 -30.50 -16.50
CA ARG A 361 36.64 -30.07 -15.41
C ARG A 361 37.38 -29.42 -14.23
N ASN A 362 36.68 -29.12 -13.14
CA ASN A 362 37.21 -28.50 -11.92
C ASN A 362 38.07 -27.25 -12.21
N CYS A 363 37.69 -26.45 -13.16
CA CYS A 363 38.45 -25.28 -13.60
C CYS A 363 37.55 -24.12 -14.01
N VAL A 364 38.12 -22.93 -14.11
CA VAL A 364 37.49 -21.70 -14.54
C VAL A 364 38.02 -21.35 -15.93
N PHE A 365 37.10 -21.11 -16.86
CA PHE A 365 37.42 -20.52 -18.14
C PHE A 365 36.79 -19.15 -18.30
N CYS A 366 37.53 -18.18 -18.80
CA CYS A 366 37.03 -16.84 -19.10
C CYS A 366 37.03 -16.60 -20.60
N GLN A 367 35.90 -16.21 -21.13
CA GLN A 367 35.82 -15.72 -22.51
C GLN A 367 35.82 -14.18 -22.45
N PRO A 368 36.79 -13.53 -23.10
CA PRO A 368 36.88 -12.08 -23.11
C PRO A 368 35.71 -11.40 -23.81
#